data_9f905ec82880e302c5c886d13fa7ed8a
#
_entry.id   9f905ec82880e302c5c886d13fa7ed8a
#
_cell.length_a   1.000
_cell.length_b   1.000
_cell.length_c   1.000
_cell.angle_alpha   90.00
_cell.angle_beta   90.00
_cell.angle_gamma   90.00
#
_symmetry.space_group_name_H-M   'P 1'
#
loop_
_entity.id
_entity.type
_entity.pdbx_description
1 polymer ?
#
loop_
_entity_poly.entity_id
_entity_poly.type
_entity_poly.pdbx_seq_one_letter_code
_entity_poly.pdbx_strand_id
1 'polypeptide(L)'
;MNTAVATSSEIAHESGYAKGVAVAVVTQNKDEDGLCRVKVRYPWHDKPRESYWARLAVPMAGDGRGMVFIPEVGDEVLVAFEREDLRFPYVLGALWNGKDKPPLANDDGNNDKRIIKSRKKHYLLFDDGAQGIVELAHENGAVVRFTDNEIELKDSQGNRLKIEKSGVITLQASTQLNIKAAAITIEATGTLELKANATLTVRGALVNIN
;
A
#
# COMPACT_ATOMS: atom_id res chain seq x y z
N MET A 1 -54.26 22.54 -11.56
CA MET A 1 -53.56 21.79 -10.47
C MET A 1 -52.34 21.16 -11.06
N ASN A 2 -51.18 21.74 -10.77
CA ASN A 2 -49.89 21.23 -11.26
C ASN A 2 -49.38 20.26 -10.19
N THR A 3 -49.62 18.99 -10.38
CA THR A 3 -48.99 17.95 -9.55
C THR A 3 -47.56 17.78 -10.06
N ALA A 4 -46.60 18.43 -9.41
CA ALA A 4 -45.18 18.16 -9.64
C ALA A 4 -44.91 16.68 -9.31
N VAL A 5 -44.50 15.92 -10.27
CA VAL A 5 -44.04 14.54 -10.05
C VAL A 5 -42.68 14.68 -9.35
N ALA A 6 -42.61 14.24 -8.09
CA ALA A 6 -41.37 14.23 -7.34
C ALA A 6 -40.27 13.43 -8.12
N THR A 7 -39.08 13.97 -8.18
CA THR A 7 -37.94 13.29 -8.81
C THR A 7 -37.50 12.09 -7.98
N SER A 8 -36.81 11.13 -8.59
CA SER A 8 -36.32 9.92 -7.86
C SER A 8 -35.43 10.28 -6.65
N SER A 9 -34.76 11.43 -6.68
CA SER A 9 -33.98 11.95 -5.55
C SER A 9 -34.87 12.44 -4.41
N GLU A 10 -36.00 13.13 -4.70
CA GLU A 10 -36.94 13.61 -3.70
C GLU A 10 -37.68 12.48 -2.97
N ILE A 11 -38.02 11.39 -3.68
CA ILE A 11 -38.61 10.19 -3.09
C ILE A 11 -37.63 9.47 -2.16
N ALA A 12 -36.32 9.44 -2.47
CA ALA A 12 -35.30 8.87 -1.61
C ALA A 12 -35.10 9.65 -0.30
N HIS A 13 -35.31 10.96 -0.30
CA HIS A 13 -35.19 11.82 0.87
C HIS A 13 -36.24 11.51 1.98
N GLU A 14 -37.43 11.08 1.61
CA GLU A 14 -38.52 10.83 2.59
C GLU A 14 -38.68 9.36 2.99
N SER A 15 -38.36 8.41 2.12
CA SER A 15 -38.78 7.01 2.26
C SER A 15 -37.83 6.10 3.04
N GLY A 16 -36.57 6.49 3.29
CA GLY A 16 -35.54 5.59 3.84
C GLY A 16 -35.04 4.55 2.84
N TYR A 17 -35.37 4.69 1.55
CA TYR A 17 -34.95 3.85 0.45
C TYR A 17 -34.15 4.65 -0.58
N ALA A 18 -33.09 4.04 -1.14
CA ALA A 18 -32.32 4.62 -2.24
C ALA A 18 -31.98 3.56 -3.29
N LYS A 19 -32.25 3.90 -4.55
CA LYS A 19 -31.93 3.05 -5.70
C LYS A 19 -30.51 3.30 -6.19
N GLY A 20 -29.84 2.23 -6.61
CA GLY A 20 -28.51 2.31 -7.21
C GLY A 20 -27.39 2.49 -6.20
N VAL A 21 -26.49 3.44 -6.49
CA VAL A 21 -25.33 3.75 -5.66
C VAL A 21 -25.36 5.20 -5.21
N ALA A 22 -24.69 5.49 -4.08
CA ALA A 22 -24.61 6.83 -3.56
C ALA A 22 -23.24 7.10 -2.91
N VAL A 23 -22.92 8.38 -2.77
CA VAL A 23 -21.75 8.82 -2.00
C VAL A 23 -22.11 8.85 -0.52
N ALA A 24 -21.18 8.35 0.31
CA ALA A 24 -21.29 8.40 1.76
C ALA A 24 -19.94 8.77 2.39
N VAL A 25 -19.94 9.16 3.65
CA VAL A 25 -18.73 9.49 4.41
C VAL A 25 -18.62 8.56 5.62
N VAL A 26 -17.45 7.95 5.81
CA VAL A 26 -17.18 7.06 6.94
C VAL A 26 -17.23 7.83 8.26
N THR A 27 -17.97 7.30 9.23
CA THR A 27 -18.12 7.89 10.58
C THR A 27 -17.46 7.04 11.66
N GLN A 28 -17.44 5.71 11.48
CA GLN A 28 -16.77 4.77 12.38
C GLN A 28 -16.14 3.65 11.58
N ASN A 29 -14.92 3.25 11.97
CA ASN A 29 -14.19 2.13 11.35
C ASN A 29 -13.62 1.14 12.38
N LYS A 30 -13.96 1.29 13.66
CA LYS A 30 -13.64 0.34 14.71
C LYS A 30 -14.86 -0.54 14.96
N ASP A 31 -14.88 -1.69 14.30
CA ASP A 31 -15.91 -2.71 14.46
C ASP A 31 -15.54 -3.66 15.61
N GLU A 32 -16.32 -3.65 16.68
CA GLU A 32 -16.04 -4.45 17.89
C GLU A 32 -16.18 -5.96 17.66
N ASP A 33 -16.95 -6.38 16.64
CA ASP A 33 -17.07 -7.79 16.26
C ASP A 33 -15.89 -8.28 15.40
N GLY A 34 -14.95 -7.38 15.02
CA GLY A 34 -13.76 -7.73 14.25
C GLY A 34 -14.03 -8.13 12.79
N LEU A 35 -15.16 -7.73 12.22
CA LEU A 35 -15.56 -8.08 10.85
C LEU A 35 -15.13 -7.05 9.79
N CYS A 36 -14.29 -6.08 10.16
CA CYS A 36 -13.80 -5.01 9.29
C CYS A 36 -14.91 -4.20 8.61
N ARG A 37 -16.04 -3.98 9.29
CA ARG A 37 -17.15 -3.16 8.82
C ARG A 37 -16.94 -1.69 9.20
N VAL A 38 -17.64 -0.81 8.53
CA VAL A 38 -17.66 0.64 8.83
C VAL A 38 -19.07 1.13 9.01
N LYS A 39 -19.24 2.29 9.65
CA LYS A 39 -20.49 3.03 9.58
C LYS A 39 -20.30 4.27 8.73
N VAL A 40 -21.35 4.66 8.04
CA VAL A 40 -21.33 5.80 7.14
C VAL A 40 -22.52 6.73 7.38
N ARG A 41 -22.37 7.98 7.02
CA ARG A 41 -23.46 8.97 6.90
C ARG A 41 -23.58 9.42 5.45
N TYR A 42 -24.76 9.90 5.13
CA TYR A 42 -25.14 10.35 3.79
C TYR A 42 -25.18 11.88 3.73
N PRO A 43 -24.22 12.58 3.08
CA PRO A 43 -24.19 14.04 3.02
C PRO A 43 -25.38 14.66 2.31
N TRP A 44 -26.02 13.91 1.41
CA TRP A 44 -27.16 14.31 0.59
C TRP A 44 -28.53 14.08 1.28
N HIS A 45 -28.56 13.50 2.48
CA HIS A 45 -29.80 13.23 3.21
C HIS A 45 -30.04 14.32 4.26
N ASP A 46 -31.27 14.87 4.34
CA ASP A 46 -31.61 16.00 5.21
C ASP A 46 -31.42 15.71 6.69
N LYS A 47 -31.56 14.46 7.10
CA LYS A 47 -31.37 14.05 8.49
C LYS A 47 -30.00 13.38 8.63
N PRO A 48 -29.17 13.80 9.61
CA PRO A 48 -27.89 13.13 9.87
C PRO A 48 -28.16 11.71 10.41
N ARG A 49 -28.34 10.75 9.51
CA ARG A 49 -28.47 9.34 9.83
C ARG A 49 -27.13 8.64 9.62
N GLU A 50 -26.70 7.92 10.65
CA GLU A 50 -25.64 6.93 10.54
C GLU A 50 -26.25 5.57 10.16
N SER A 51 -25.57 4.85 9.28
CA SER A 51 -25.97 3.49 8.87
C SER A 51 -25.75 2.48 10.00
N TYR A 52 -26.31 1.26 9.87
CA TYR A 52 -25.75 0.10 10.54
C TYR A 52 -24.35 -0.21 10.02
N TRP A 53 -23.69 -1.20 10.59
CA TRP A 53 -22.38 -1.66 10.15
C TRP A 53 -22.41 -2.15 8.69
N ALA A 54 -21.73 -1.42 7.81
CA ALA A 54 -21.61 -1.69 6.38
C ALA A 54 -20.44 -2.63 6.12
N ARG A 55 -20.66 -3.70 5.37
CA ARG A 55 -19.58 -4.58 4.89
C ARG A 55 -18.81 -3.92 3.76
N LEU A 56 -17.50 -4.19 3.69
CA LEU A 56 -16.66 -3.75 2.59
C LEU A 56 -16.66 -4.83 1.49
N ALA A 57 -16.95 -4.44 0.25
CA ALA A 57 -16.70 -5.27 -0.91
C ALA A 57 -15.21 -5.20 -1.25
N VAL A 58 -14.50 -6.31 -1.03
CA VAL A 58 -13.05 -6.41 -1.26
C VAL A 58 -12.76 -7.43 -2.36
N PRO A 59 -11.62 -7.33 -3.07
CA PRO A 59 -11.28 -8.26 -4.16
C PRO A 59 -11.20 -9.72 -3.71
N MET A 60 -10.84 -9.98 -2.45
CA MET A 60 -10.80 -11.32 -1.89
C MET A 60 -11.11 -11.28 -0.39
N ALA A 61 -12.01 -12.16 0.05
CA ALA A 61 -12.33 -12.42 1.46
C ALA A 61 -12.53 -13.92 1.69
N GLY A 62 -12.01 -14.45 2.80
CA GLY A 62 -12.17 -15.86 3.18
C GLY A 62 -11.64 -16.09 4.58
N ASP A 63 -11.77 -17.31 5.10
CA ASP A 63 -11.31 -17.66 6.44
C ASP A 63 -9.78 -17.48 6.55
N GLY A 64 -9.35 -16.53 7.40
CA GLY A 64 -7.95 -16.19 7.64
C GLY A 64 -7.20 -15.61 6.41
N ARG A 65 -7.88 -15.21 5.32
CA ARG A 65 -7.25 -14.69 4.10
C ARG A 65 -8.08 -13.61 3.42
N GLY A 66 -7.42 -12.67 2.76
CA GLY A 66 -8.10 -11.60 2.01
C GLY A 66 -7.24 -10.35 1.85
N MET A 67 -7.84 -9.33 1.25
CA MET A 67 -7.27 -7.98 1.15
C MET A 67 -8.00 -7.05 2.12
N VAL A 68 -7.27 -6.47 3.07
CA VAL A 68 -7.85 -5.62 4.13
C VAL A 68 -7.39 -4.18 3.92
N PHE A 69 -8.30 -3.34 3.40
CA PHE A 69 -8.14 -1.90 3.25
C PHE A 69 -9.37 -1.23 3.84
N ILE A 70 -9.31 -0.89 5.14
CA ILE A 70 -10.43 -0.25 5.83
C ILE A 70 -10.30 1.26 5.62
N PRO A 71 -11.34 1.95 5.12
CA PRO A 71 -11.30 3.40 4.96
C PRO A 71 -11.23 4.09 6.32
N GLU A 72 -10.59 5.26 6.35
CA GLU A 72 -10.46 6.07 7.56
C GLU A 72 -11.76 6.83 7.83
N VAL A 73 -11.96 7.24 9.08
CA VAL A 73 -13.06 8.13 9.43
C VAL A 73 -12.88 9.46 8.72
N GLY A 74 -13.91 9.88 7.98
CA GLY A 74 -13.90 11.06 7.13
C GLY A 74 -13.70 10.77 5.65
N ASP A 75 -13.23 9.57 5.27
CA ASP A 75 -13.10 9.18 3.87
C ASP A 75 -14.45 9.13 3.17
N GLU A 76 -14.45 9.52 1.91
CA GLU A 76 -15.59 9.42 1.01
C GLU A 76 -15.62 8.05 0.35
N VAL A 77 -16.79 7.41 0.37
CA VAL A 77 -16.96 6.05 -0.16
C VAL A 77 -18.20 5.96 -1.06
N LEU A 78 -18.13 5.07 -2.04
CA LEU A 78 -19.28 4.68 -2.86
C LEU A 78 -20.00 3.52 -2.18
N VAL A 79 -21.31 3.63 -1.99
CA VAL A 79 -22.14 2.60 -1.37
C VAL A 79 -23.28 2.15 -2.27
N ALA A 80 -23.64 0.87 -2.18
CA ALA A 80 -24.90 0.30 -2.66
C ALA A 80 -25.73 -0.14 -1.45
N PHE A 81 -27.04 -0.34 -1.63
CA PHE A 81 -27.94 -0.65 -0.53
C PHE A 81 -28.57 -2.02 -0.67
N GLU A 82 -28.56 -2.82 0.40
CA GLU A 82 -29.24 -4.10 0.41
C GLU A 82 -30.75 -3.86 0.27
N ARG A 83 -31.33 -4.35 -0.81
CA ARG A 83 -32.76 -4.17 -1.12
C ARG A 83 -33.24 -2.70 -1.05
N GLU A 84 -32.37 -1.78 -1.47
CA GLU A 84 -32.63 -0.35 -1.50
C GLU A 84 -32.75 0.31 -0.09
N ASP A 85 -32.48 -0.41 1.01
CA ASP A 85 -32.61 0.09 2.38
C ASP A 85 -31.35 0.86 2.82
N LEU A 86 -31.48 2.15 3.08
CA LEU A 86 -30.40 3.05 3.53
C LEU A 86 -29.71 2.61 4.82
N ARG A 87 -30.33 1.76 5.61
CA ARG A 87 -29.75 1.26 6.86
C ARG A 87 -28.67 0.22 6.63
N PHE A 88 -28.70 -0.47 5.49
CA PHE A 88 -27.83 -1.61 5.16
C PHE A 88 -27.01 -1.36 3.90
N PRO A 89 -26.02 -0.45 3.95
CA PRO A 89 -25.13 -0.22 2.83
C PRO A 89 -24.05 -1.30 2.74
N TYR A 90 -23.56 -1.51 1.51
CA TYR A 90 -22.29 -2.16 1.20
C TYR A 90 -21.35 -1.09 0.66
N VAL A 91 -20.14 -0.97 1.20
CA VAL A 91 -19.10 -0.10 0.64
C VAL A 91 -18.47 -0.82 -0.55
N LEU A 92 -18.58 -0.22 -1.73
CA LEU A 92 -18.03 -0.74 -2.99
C LEU A 92 -16.59 -0.29 -3.22
N GLY A 93 -16.18 0.85 -2.67
CA GLY A 93 -14.85 1.43 -2.80
C GLY A 93 -14.77 2.83 -2.19
N ALA A 94 -13.54 3.35 -2.09
CA ALA A 94 -13.28 4.72 -1.69
C ALA A 94 -13.23 5.66 -2.90
N LEU A 95 -13.52 6.94 -2.70
CA LEU A 95 -13.53 7.97 -3.73
C LEU A 95 -12.55 9.08 -3.35
N TRP A 96 -11.73 9.48 -4.32
CA TRP A 96 -11.03 10.76 -4.21
C TRP A 96 -11.98 11.91 -4.53
N ASN A 97 -11.73 13.07 -3.95
CA ASN A 97 -12.59 14.24 -4.08
C ASN A 97 -11.79 15.55 -4.19
N GLY A 98 -12.47 16.68 -4.03
CA GLY A 98 -11.82 17.99 -4.09
C GLY A 98 -10.77 18.24 -3.00
N LYS A 99 -10.91 17.60 -1.84
CA LYS A 99 -10.03 17.71 -0.67
C LYS A 99 -8.99 16.58 -0.67
N ASP A 100 -9.43 15.34 -0.80
CA ASP A 100 -8.58 14.14 -0.70
C ASP A 100 -8.14 13.73 -2.09
N LYS A 101 -6.84 13.96 -2.39
CA LYS A 101 -6.24 13.76 -3.70
C LYS A 101 -5.58 12.39 -3.82
N PRO A 102 -5.53 11.80 -5.02
CA PRO A 102 -4.78 10.58 -5.25
C PRO A 102 -3.29 10.77 -4.98
N PRO A 103 -2.58 9.71 -4.56
CA PRO A 103 -1.14 9.76 -4.30
C PRO A 103 -0.29 10.01 -5.55
N LEU A 104 -0.83 9.76 -6.74
CA LEU A 104 -0.27 10.03 -8.05
C LEU A 104 -1.38 10.56 -8.96
N ALA A 105 -1.04 11.51 -9.81
CA ALA A 105 -1.87 11.94 -10.93
C ALA A 105 -1.27 11.41 -12.25
N ASN A 106 -2.12 11.21 -13.25
CA ASN A 106 -1.72 10.78 -14.59
C ASN A 106 -1.64 12.02 -15.52
N ASP A 107 -0.81 13.01 -15.15
CA ASP A 107 -0.76 14.32 -15.79
C ASP A 107 -0.25 14.24 -17.24
N ASP A 108 0.61 13.27 -17.54
CA ASP A 108 1.16 13.03 -18.88
C ASP A 108 0.28 12.13 -19.77
N GLY A 109 -0.75 11.51 -19.20
CA GLY A 109 -1.68 10.62 -19.89
C GLY A 109 -1.12 9.22 -20.22
N ASN A 110 0.12 8.90 -19.87
CA ASN A 110 0.76 7.62 -20.19
C ASN A 110 0.27 6.46 -19.32
N ASN A 111 -0.20 6.76 -18.10
CA ASN A 111 -0.67 5.77 -17.14
C ASN A 111 0.37 4.67 -16.80
N ASP A 112 1.64 5.06 -16.72
CA ASP A 112 2.75 4.13 -16.47
C ASP A 112 2.82 3.67 -14.99
N LYS A 113 2.22 4.45 -14.06
CA LYS A 113 2.41 4.24 -12.62
C LYS A 113 1.17 3.67 -11.94
N ARG A 114 1.40 2.66 -11.08
CA ARG A 114 0.42 2.09 -10.16
C ARG A 114 1.01 2.04 -8.77
N ILE A 115 0.26 2.50 -7.76
CA ILE A 115 0.79 2.62 -6.40
C ILE A 115 -0.23 2.18 -5.35
N ILE A 116 0.25 1.46 -4.34
CA ILE A 116 -0.42 1.28 -3.06
C ILE A 116 0.37 2.10 -2.05
N LYS A 117 -0.26 3.09 -1.40
CA LYS A 117 0.43 3.99 -0.48
C LYS A 117 -0.33 4.11 0.84
N SER A 118 0.37 3.92 1.94
CA SER A 118 -0.18 4.03 3.28
C SER A 118 -0.21 5.48 3.80
N ARG A 119 -0.95 5.73 4.87
CA ARG A 119 -1.03 7.01 5.57
C ARG A 119 0.34 7.54 6.01
N LYS A 120 1.26 6.66 6.43
CA LYS A 120 2.64 6.99 6.79
C LYS A 120 3.59 7.06 5.59
N LYS A 121 3.08 7.06 4.36
CA LYS A 121 3.86 7.16 3.12
C LYS A 121 4.71 5.94 2.77
N HIS A 122 4.54 4.79 3.43
CA HIS A 122 5.06 3.53 2.90
C HIS A 122 4.33 3.20 1.60
N TYR A 123 5.02 2.63 0.61
CA TYR A 123 4.37 2.33 -0.65
C TYR A 123 4.94 1.12 -1.38
N LEU A 124 4.10 0.55 -2.24
CA LEU A 124 4.47 -0.37 -3.32
C LEU A 124 4.14 0.34 -4.64
N LEU A 125 5.15 0.50 -5.49
CA LEU A 125 5.06 1.17 -6.79
C LEU A 125 5.43 0.19 -7.90
N PHE A 126 4.64 0.22 -8.98
CA PHE A 126 4.99 -0.29 -10.30
C PHE A 126 5.07 0.91 -11.24
N ASP A 127 6.18 1.05 -11.97
CA ASP A 127 6.39 2.08 -12.97
C ASP A 127 6.85 1.40 -14.26
N ASP A 128 5.92 1.33 -15.23
CA ASP A 128 6.12 0.72 -16.55
C ASP A 128 6.82 1.66 -17.54
N GLY A 129 7.30 2.84 -17.07
CA GLY A 129 8.08 3.77 -17.88
C GLY A 129 9.45 3.23 -18.28
N ALA A 130 10.30 4.10 -18.81
CA ALA A 130 11.54 3.74 -19.52
C ALA A 130 12.55 2.86 -18.74
N GLN A 131 12.45 2.76 -17.43
CA GLN A 131 13.36 1.97 -16.58
C GLN A 131 12.73 0.71 -15.97
N GLY A 132 11.44 0.48 -16.14
CA GLY A 132 10.71 -0.66 -15.61
C GLY A 132 10.94 -0.85 -14.11
N ILE A 133 10.33 -0.01 -13.24
CA ILE A 133 10.61 -0.01 -11.80
C ILE A 133 9.55 -0.79 -11.03
N VAL A 134 9.98 -1.70 -10.14
CA VAL A 134 9.16 -2.21 -9.03
C VAL A 134 9.83 -1.81 -7.73
N GLU A 135 9.11 -1.10 -6.86
CA GLU A 135 9.70 -0.54 -5.65
C GLU A 135 8.81 -0.72 -4.41
N LEU A 136 9.38 -1.25 -3.33
CA LEU A 136 8.81 -1.24 -2.00
C LEU A 136 9.61 -0.27 -1.13
N ALA A 137 8.95 0.76 -0.60
CA ALA A 137 9.63 1.80 0.16
C ALA A 137 9.00 2.05 1.53
N HIS A 138 9.85 2.28 2.50
CA HIS A 138 9.51 2.75 3.83
C HIS A 138 9.69 4.27 3.92
N GLU A 139 8.92 4.95 4.76
CA GLU A 139 8.96 6.42 4.91
C GLU A 139 10.35 6.98 5.32
N ASN A 140 11.16 6.17 6.01
CA ASN A 140 12.50 6.55 6.45
C ASN A 140 13.56 6.48 5.34
N GLY A 141 13.18 6.14 4.09
CA GLY A 141 14.07 6.02 2.95
C GLY A 141 14.67 4.63 2.73
N ALA A 142 14.30 3.62 3.52
CA ALA A 142 14.63 2.24 3.21
C ALA A 142 13.82 1.75 1.99
N VAL A 143 14.49 1.07 1.05
CA VAL A 143 13.93 0.70 -0.26
C VAL A 143 14.40 -0.68 -0.67
N VAL A 144 13.50 -1.45 -1.26
CA VAL A 144 13.79 -2.58 -2.14
C VAL A 144 13.32 -2.20 -3.54
N ARG A 145 14.23 -2.14 -4.51
CA ARG A 145 13.96 -1.70 -5.88
C ARG A 145 14.48 -2.70 -6.90
N PHE A 146 13.68 -2.94 -7.91
CA PHE A 146 14.03 -3.67 -9.13
C PHE A 146 13.93 -2.69 -10.30
N THR A 147 14.90 -2.75 -11.18
CA THR A 147 14.90 -2.06 -12.48
C THR A 147 15.38 -3.02 -13.57
N ASP A 148 15.34 -2.61 -14.83
CA ASP A 148 15.90 -3.37 -15.95
C ASP A 148 17.41 -3.66 -15.81
N ASN A 149 18.11 -2.89 -14.97
CA ASN A 149 19.57 -2.92 -14.87
C ASN A 149 20.09 -3.40 -13.52
N GLU A 150 19.26 -3.35 -12.46
CA GLU A 150 19.73 -3.68 -11.11
C GLU A 150 18.61 -4.07 -10.14
N ILE A 151 19.01 -4.82 -9.11
CA ILE A 151 18.23 -5.05 -7.89
C ILE A 151 18.96 -4.34 -6.76
N GLU A 152 18.28 -3.47 -6.01
CA GLU A 152 18.87 -2.74 -4.90
C GLU A 152 18.01 -2.88 -3.64
N LEU A 153 18.67 -3.21 -2.52
CA LEU A 153 18.14 -3.05 -1.17
C LEU A 153 19.02 -2.04 -0.45
N LYS A 154 18.44 -0.95 0.04
CA LYS A 154 19.17 0.09 0.76
C LYS A 154 18.37 0.66 1.92
N ASP A 155 19.08 1.26 2.87
CA ASP A 155 18.51 2.08 3.93
C ASP A 155 18.92 3.56 3.82
N SER A 156 18.44 4.37 4.76
CA SER A 156 18.79 5.79 4.84
C SER A 156 20.20 6.07 5.42
N GLN A 157 20.91 5.04 5.88
CA GLN A 157 22.23 5.15 6.54
C GLN A 157 23.40 4.86 5.59
N GLY A 158 23.11 4.54 4.33
CA GLY A 158 24.11 4.19 3.32
C GLY A 158 24.49 2.70 3.28
N ASN A 159 23.78 1.84 4.03
CA ASN A 159 23.91 0.39 3.87
C ASN A 159 23.17 -0.06 2.62
N ARG A 160 23.76 -0.97 1.83
CA ARG A 160 23.12 -1.47 0.62
C ARG A 160 23.60 -2.85 0.20
N LEU A 161 22.72 -3.60 -0.43
CA LEU A 161 23.00 -4.72 -1.29
C LEU A 161 22.54 -4.35 -2.70
N LYS A 162 23.44 -4.44 -3.68
CA LYS A 162 23.18 -4.13 -5.07
C LYS A 162 23.62 -5.30 -5.96
N ILE A 163 22.76 -5.71 -6.88
CA ILE A 163 23.05 -6.73 -7.89
C ILE A 163 22.82 -6.06 -9.24
N GLU A 164 23.88 -5.93 -10.04
CA GLU A 164 23.85 -5.26 -11.34
C GLU A 164 23.75 -6.27 -12.49
N LYS A 165 23.10 -5.91 -13.56
CA LYS A 165 22.99 -6.70 -14.80
C LYS A 165 24.37 -7.04 -15.40
N SER A 166 25.37 -6.22 -15.10
CA SER A 166 26.78 -6.47 -15.44
C SER A 166 27.40 -7.69 -14.74
N GLY A 167 26.71 -8.28 -13.75
CA GLY A 167 27.22 -9.37 -12.91
C GLY A 167 27.95 -8.91 -11.66
N VAL A 168 28.00 -7.62 -11.38
CA VAL A 168 28.61 -7.08 -10.15
C VAL A 168 27.65 -7.17 -9.00
N ILE A 169 28.10 -7.70 -7.86
CA ILE A 169 27.37 -7.69 -6.58
C ILE A 169 28.14 -6.82 -5.59
N THR A 170 27.50 -5.83 -5.02
CA THR A 170 28.05 -4.92 -4.00
C THR A 170 27.31 -5.09 -2.70
N LEU A 171 28.03 -5.40 -1.61
CA LEU A 171 27.53 -5.35 -0.24
C LEU A 171 28.30 -4.26 0.50
N GLN A 172 27.59 -3.24 0.98
CA GLN A 172 28.17 -2.09 1.65
C GLN A 172 27.50 -1.85 3.00
N ALA A 173 28.30 -1.69 4.04
CA ALA A 173 27.85 -1.26 5.35
C ALA A 173 28.57 0.05 5.72
N SER A 174 27.84 1.03 6.25
CA SER A 174 28.38 2.34 6.65
C SER A 174 29.26 2.28 7.89
N THR A 175 29.02 1.30 8.77
CA THR A 175 29.71 1.19 10.06
C THR A 175 30.35 -0.17 10.25
N GLN A 176 29.60 -1.26 10.15
CA GLN A 176 30.07 -2.61 10.44
C GLN A 176 29.29 -3.66 9.66
N LEU A 177 30.01 -4.66 9.13
CA LEU A 177 29.46 -5.87 8.55
C LEU A 177 29.84 -7.09 9.38
N ASN A 178 28.87 -7.83 9.90
CA ASN A 178 29.07 -9.09 10.63
C ASN A 178 28.59 -10.26 9.77
N ILE A 179 29.48 -11.21 9.49
CA ILE A 179 29.16 -12.47 8.80
C ILE A 179 29.44 -13.61 9.80
N LYS A 180 28.41 -14.38 10.17
CA LYS A 180 28.50 -15.49 11.13
C LYS A 180 27.80 -16.72 10.59
N ALA A 181 28.48 -17.85 10.56
CA ALA A 181 27.90 -19.15 10.22
C ALA A 181 28.73 -20.28 10.86
N ALA A 182 28.16 -21.49 10.89
CA ALA A 182 28.93 -22.69 11.28
C ALA A 182 30.10 -22.96 10.31
N ALA A 183 29.95 -22.64 9.02
CA ALA A 183 31.00 -22.66 8.01
C ALA A 183 30.82 -21.48 7.07
N ILE A 184 31.92 -20.87 6.62
CA ILE A 184 31.98 -19.82 5.61
C ILE A 184 33.03 -20.19 4.60
N THR A 185 32.67 -20.24 3.31
CA THR A 185 33.63 -20.47 2.20
C THR A 185 33.59 -19.22 1.31
N ILE A 186 34.77 -18.70 0.99
CA ILE A 186 34.98 -17.62 0.02
C ILE A 186 35.97 -18.12 -1.01
N GLU A 187 35.52 -18.22 -2.26
CA GLU A 187 36.32 -18.76 -3.37
C GLU A 187 36.34 -17.76 -4.52
N ALA A 188 37.50 -17.57 -5.12
CA ALA A 188 37.68 -16.78 -6.33
C ALA A 188 38.53 -17.56 -7.35
N THR A 189 38.05 -17.64 -8.59
CA THR A 189 38.82 -18.28 -9.69
C THR A 189 39.97 -17.42 -10.22
N GLY A 190 39.95 -16.13 -9.91
CA GLY A 190 40.97 -15.15 -10.25
C GLY A 190 41.67 -14.62 -9.00
N THR A 191 41.32 -13.42 -8.58
CA THR A 191 41.97 -12.74 -7.45
C THR A 191 40.97 -12.58 -6.28
N LEU A 192 41.41 -12.91 -5.07
CA LEU A 192 40.76 -12.56 -3.82
C LEU A 192 41.61 -11.50 -3.12
N GLU A 193 41.05 -10.30 -2.90
CA GLU A 193 41.71 -9.22 -2.15
C GLU A 193 41.00 -9.00 -0.81
N LEU A 194 41.77 -9.08 0.29
CA LEU A 194 41.33 -8.67 1.64
C LEU A 194 42.17 -7.48 2.08
N LYS A 195 41.53 -6.32 2.31
CA LYS A 195 42.22 -5.06 2.59
C LYS A 195 41.65 -4.36 3.83
N ALA A 196 42.54 -3.90 4.67
CA ALA A 196 42.17 -3.02 5.81
C ALA A 196 43.15 -1.85 5.88
N ASN A 197 42.67 -0.65 6.12
CA ASN A 197 43.54 0.53 6.28
C ASN A 197 44.29 0.53 7.61
N ALA A 198 43.76 -0.17 8.62
CA ALA A 198 44.40 -0.30 9.94
C ALA A 198 44.87 -1.74 10.20
N THR A 199 44.01 -2.59 10.70
CA THR A 199 44.39 -3.95 11.11
C THR A 199 43.53 -5.01 10.42
N LEU A 200 44.20 -6.00 9.79
CA LEU A 200 43.55 -7.26 9.36
C LEU A 200 43.97 -8.35 10.38
N THR A 201 42.99 -8.94 11.06
CA THR A 201 43.23 -10.04 12.01
C THR A 201 42.62 -11.32 11.48
N VAL A 202 43.42 -12.36 11.31
CA VAL A 202 42.97 -13.72 10.97
C VAL A 202 43.31 -14.63 12.15
N ARG A 203 42.33 -15.35 12.68
CA ARG A 203 42.50 -16.26 13.81
C ARG A 203 41.81 -17.59 13.54
N GLY A 204 42.46 -18.68 13.88
CA GLY A 204 41.93 -20.03 13.83
C GLY A 204 42.78 -20.96 14.68
N ALA A 205 42.28 -22.16 15.02
CA ALA A 205 43.11 -23.20 15.65
C ALA A 205 44.24 -23.61 14.70
N LEU A 206 44.01 -23.56 13.40
CA LEU A 206 44.97 -23.74 12.33
C LEU A 206 44.72 -22.72 11.22
N VAL A 207 45.74 -22.04 10.73
CA VAL A 207 45.70 -21.14 9.57
C VAL A 207 46.70 -21.64 8.56
N ASN A 208 46.26 -22.10 7.39
CA ASN A 208 47.11 -22.49 6.29
C ASN A 208 47.18 -21.37 5.25
N ILE A 209 48.39 -20.95 4.89
CA ILE A 209 48.68 -20.00 3.82
C ILE A 209 49.68 -20.66 2.88
N ASN A 210 49.28 -20.89 1.62
CA ASN A 210 50.12 -21.51 0.60
C ASN A 210 50.75 -20.47 -0.32
#